data_ec5e844d8dba35492f29662230cf986c
#
_entry.id   ec5e844d8dba35492f29662230cf986c
#
_cell.length_a   1.000
_cell.length_b   1.000
_cell.length_c   1.000
_cell.angle_alpha   90.00
_cell.angle_beta   90.00
_cell.angle_gamma   90.00
#
_symmetry.space_group_name_H-M   'P 1'
#
loop_
_entity.id
_entity.type
_entity.pdbx_description
1 polymer ?
#
loop_
_entity_poly.entity_id
_entity_poly.type
_entity_poly.pdbx_seq_one_letter_code
_entity_poly.pdbx_strand_id
1 'polypeptide(L)'
;VALAFTSPPYNVGKQYDDDLNLSDYLGLIGRVGAEVYRALKPGGRYVINIANLGRKPYIPLHAFFYQAHMQIGFLPMGEIIWQKGQGANGSCAWGSWMSARSPRIRDIHEYLLVFSKGGYGREEKGVSDISREEFMSATLSVWNIAPESARRVGHPAPPPCMSLATRW
;
A
#
# COMPACT_ATOMS: atom_id res chain seq x y z
N VAL A 1 11.30 2.11 16.75
CA VAL A 1 10.23 1.24 16.26
C VAL A 1 10.80 0.29 15.21
N ALA A 2 10.40 -1.00 15.21
CA ALA A 2 10.93 -1.98 14.25
C ALA A 2 10.09 -2.10 12.98
N LEU A 3 8.79 -1.80 13.07
CA LEU A 3 7.85 -1.83 11.96
C LEU A 3 6.92 -0.62 12.04
N ALA A 4 6.71 0.04 10.93
CA ALA A 4 5.66 1.01 10.71
C ALA A 4 4.80 0.53 9.52
N PHE A 5 3.48 0.61 9.68
CA PHE A 5 2.52 0.32 8.63
C PHE A 5 1.56 1.50 8.48
N THR A 6 1.27 1.90 7.26
CA THR A 6 0.29 2.94 6.99
C THR A 6 -0.51 2.66 5.73
N SER A 7 -1.75 3.10 5.72
CA SER A 7 -2.59 3.21 4.53
C SER A 7 -3.10 4.65 4.48
N PRO A 8 -2.37 5.56 3.85
CA PRO A 8 -2.76 6.96 3.82
C PRO A 8 -4.04 7.15 3.02
N PRO A 9 -4.79 8.24 3.24
CA PRO A 9 -5.90 8.62 2.37
C PRO A 9 -5.41 8.71 0.92
N TYR A 10 -6.21 8.22 -0.04
CA TYR A 10 -5.78 8.13 -1.45
C TYR A 10 -6.01 9.42 -2.24
N ASN A 11 -6.46 10.49 -1.57
CA ASN A 11 -6.77 11.78 -2.19
C ASN A 11 -7.78 11.65 -3.36
N VAL A 12 -8.87 10.96 -3.11
CA VAL A 12 -9.90 10.60 -4.12
C VAL A 12 -11.21 11.42 -4.00
N GLY A 13 -11.24 12.47 -3.18
CA GLY A 13 -12.41 13.32 -2.98
C GLY A 13 -13.52 12.65 -2.16
N LYS A 14 -13.17 11.80 -1.22
CA LYS A 14 -14.12 11.24 -0.24
C LYS A 14 -14.26 12.20 0.94
N GLN A 15 -15.33 12.05 1.73
CA GLN A 15 -15.67 12.94 2.87
C GLN A 15 -14.57 13.13 3.91
N TYR A 16 -13.53 12.28 3.89
CA TYR A 16 -12.36 12.33 4.78
C TYR A 16 -11.07 12.75 4.06
N ASP A 17 -11.15 13.09 2.78
CA ASP A 17 -10.04 13.57 1.96
C ASP A 17 -10.25 15.05 1.67
N ASP A 18 -9.43 15.92 2.26
CA ASP A 18 -9.27 17.26 1.73
C ASP A 18 -8.53 17.12 0.40
N ASP A 19 -9.22 17.38 -0.73
CA ASP A 19 -8.66 17.25 -2.08
C ASP A 19 -7.46 18.19 -2.26
N LEU A 20 -6.30 17.73 -1.78
CA LEU A 20 -5.03 18.39 -2.04
C LEU A 20 -4.68 18.21 -3.53
N ASN A 21 -4.04 19.19 -4.12
CA ASN A 21 -3.39 18.96 -5.40
C ASN A 21 -2.29 17.89 -5.24
N LEU A 22 -1.92 17.24 -6.33
CA LEU A 22 -0.99 16.10 -6.27
C LEU A 22 0.36 16.47 -5.65
N SER A 23 0.87 17.67 -5.90
CA SER A 23 2.15 18.14 -5.35
C SER A 23 2.10 18.28 -3.83
N ASP A 24 1.05 18.91 -3.31
CA ASP A 24 0.87 19.10 -1.88
C ASP A 24 0.62 17.79 -1.15
N TYR A 25 -0.14 16.88 -1.78
CA TYR A 25 -0.34 15.54 -1.28
C TYR A 25 0.96 14.75 -1.18
N LEU A 26 1.77 14.74 -2.24
CA LEU A 26 3.09 14.06 -2.21
C LEU A 26 4.04 14.74 -1.22
N GLY A 27 3.98 16.06 -1.07
CA GLY A 27 4.71 16.79 -0.05
C GLY A 27 4.30 16.37 1.37
N LEU A 28 3.02 16.17 1.65
CA LEU A 28 2.54 15.64 2.93
C LEU A 28 3.07 14.22 3.17
N ILE A 29 2.96 13.35 2.18
CA ILE A 29 3.46 11.96 2.26
C ILE A 29 4.98 11.95 2.52
N GLY A 30 5.73 12.81 1.87
CA GLY A 30 7.17 12.94 2.10
C GLY A 30 7.49 13.37 3.55
N ARG A 31 6.77 14.36 4.10
CA ARG A 31 6.96 14.78 5.52
C ARG A 31 6.65 13.64 6.50
N VAL A 32 5.54 12.94 6.30
CA VAL A 32 5.19 11.76 7.12
C VAL A 32 6.26 10.68 7.00
N GLY A 33 6.71 10.39 5.77
CA GLY A 33 7.78 9.42 5.51
C GLY A 33 9.08 9.78 6.23
N ALA A 34 9.48 11.05 6.25
CA ALA A 34 10.66 11.52 6.97
C ALA A 34 10.55 11.29 8.49
N GLU A 35 9.38 11.54 9.08
CA GLU A 35 9.15 11.29 10.52
C GLU A 35 9.15 9.78 10.83
N VAL A 36 8.56 8.96 9.96
CA VAL A 36 8.64 7.50 10.08
C VAL A 36 10.09 7.04 9.99
N TYR A 37 10.87 7.58 9.03
CA TYR A 37 12.29 7.27 8.90
C TYR A 37 13.05 7.61 10.19
N ARG A 38 12.80 8.77 10.77
CA ARG A 38 13.40 9.19 12.05
C ARG A 38 13.10 8.21 13.17
N ALA A 39 11.84 7.76 13.29
CA ALA A 39 11.35 6.91 14.37
C ALA A 39 11.74 5.43 14.26
N LEU A 40 12.05 4.95 13.05
CA LEU A 40 12.46 3.58 12.81
C LEU A 40 13.87 3.30 13.33
N LYS A 41 14.10 2.10 13.86
CA LYS A 41 15.43 1.56 14.12
C LYS A 41 16.14 1.20 12.79
N PRO A 42 17.49 1.17 12.75
CA PRO A 42 18.22 0.58 11.62
C PRO A 42 17.71 -0.83 11.29
N GLY A 43 17.56 -1.16 10.02
CA GLY A 43 16.94 -2.40 9.55
C GLY A 43 15.43 -2.52 9.81
N GLY A 44 14.79 -1.49 10.38
CA GLY A 44 13.33 -1.45 10.56
C GLY A 44 12.59 -1.34 9.23
N ARG A 45 11.35 -1.80 9.20
CA ARG A 45 10.51 -1.84 8.00
C ARG A 45 9.44 -0.75 8.02
N TYR A 46 9.21 -0.16 6.86
CA TYR A 46 8.06 0.68 6.60
C TYR A 46 7.24 0.08 5.47
N VAL A 47 5.97 -0.19 5.72
CA VAL A 47 5.04 -0.75 4.74
C VAL A 47 3.94 0.24 4.47
N ILE A 48 3.69 0.56 3.20
CA ILE A 48 2.66 1.50 2.78
C ILE A 48 1.68 0.78 1.87
N ASN A 49 0.42 0.73 2.27
CA ASN A 49 -0.66 0.26 1.42
C ASN A 49 -1.23 1.42 0.60
N ILE A 50 -1.23 1.32 -0.74
CA ILE A 50 -1.70 2.37 -1.64
C ILE A 50 -2.30 1.79 -2.91
N ALA A 51 -3.37 2.42 -3.41
CA ALA A 51 -3.90 2.18 -4.74
C ALA A 51 -3.52 3.33 -5.68
N ASN A 52 -3.40 3.04 -6.96
CA ASN A 52 -3.29 4.06 -7.98
C ASN A 52 -4.64 4.72 -8.27
N LEU A 53 -4.63 5.90 -8.84
CA LEU A 53 -5.85 6.62 -9.16
C LEU A 53 -6.21 6.45 -10.63
N GLY A 54 -7.32 5.77 -10.90
CA GLY A 54 -7.87 5.56 -12.25
C GLY A 54 -8.49 6.81 -12.86
N ARG A 55 -7.89 8.00 -12.66
CA ARG A 55 -8.32 9.27 -13.24
C ARG A 55 -7.86 9.41 -14.70
N LYS A 56 -8.22 10.50 -15.34
CA LYS A 56 -7.68 10.90 -16.64
C LYS A 56 -6.95 12.23 -16.50
N PRO A 57 -5.61 12.24 -16.57
CA PRO A 57 -4.71 11.08 -16.75
C PRO A 57 -4.67 10.13 -15.55
N TYR A 58 -4.27 8.88 -15.78
CA TYR A 58 -3.99 7.91 -14.72
C TYR A 58 -2.83 8.38 -13.84
N ILE A 59 -2.98 8.24 -12.52
CA ILE A 59 -1.96 8.69 -11.56
C ILE A 59 -1.34 7.48 -10.86
N PRO A 60 -0.10 7.10 -11.20
CA PRO A 60 0.60 5.96 -10.63
C PRO A 60 1.18 6.33 -9.25
N LEU A 61 0.34 6.45 -8.22
CA LEU A 61 0.77 6.85 -6.88
C LEU A 61 1.89 5.97 -6.33
N HIS A 62 1.85 4.64 -6.58
CA HIS A 62 2.90 3.73 -6.12
C HIS A 62 4.29 4.15 -6.59
N ALA A 63 4.43 4.59 -7.84
CA ALA A 63 5.71 5.04 -8.40
C ALA A 63 6.20 6.34 -7.75
N PHE A 64 5.29 7.30 -7.53
CA PHE A 64 5.62 8.55 -6.84
C PHE A 64 6.00 8.32 -5.38
N PHE A 65 5.35 7.37 -4.72
CA PHE A 65 5.68 7.00 -3.34
C PHE A 65 7.08 6.36 -3.27
N TYR A 66 7.43 5.48 -4.19
CA TYR A 66 8.80 4.95 -4.27
C TYR A 66 9.81 6.07 -4.39
N GLN A 67 9.62 6.97 -5.35
CA GLN A 67 10.54 8.08 -5.58
C GLN A 67 10.69 8.96 -4.34
N ALA A 68 9.58 9.35 -3.72
CA ALA A 68 9.60 10.21 -2.53
C ALA A 68 10.34 9.54 -1.36
N HIS A 69 10.08 8.27 -1.09
CA HIS A 69 10.70 7.56 0.02
C HIS A 69 12.18 7.24 -0.21
N MET A 70 12.58 6.94 -1.44
CA MET A 70 13.99 6.79 -1.80
C MET A 70 14.77 8.10 -1.63
N GLN A 71 14.17 9.24 -1.92
CA GLN A 71 14.79 10.56 -1.67
C GLN A 71 14.99 10.85 -0.18
N ILE A 72 14.14 10.32 0.71
CA ILE A 72 14.30 10.40 2.16
C ILE A 72 15.47 9.52 2.65
N GLY A 73 15.86 8.51 1.89
CA GLY A 73 16.92 7.55 2.22
C GLY A 73 16.42 6.15 2.57
N PHE A 74 15.15 5.87 2.35
CA PHE A 74 14.65 4.49 2.46
C PHE A 74 15.22 3.60 1.36
N LEU A 75 15.50 2.36 1.71
CA LEU A 75 15.90 1.31 0.76
C LEU A 75 14.66 0.52 0.34
N PRO A 76 14.31 0.46 -0.95
CA PRO A 76 13.21 -0.37 -1.40
C PRO A 76 13.54 -1.86 -1.21
N MET A 77 12.58 -2.59 -0.64
CA MET A 77 12.71 -4.04 -0.40
C MET A 77 11.94 -4.87 -1.42
N GLY A 78 10.95 -4.27 -2.06
CA GLY A 78 10.02 -4.90 -2.98
C GLY A 78 8.61 -4.40 -2.78
N GLU A 79 7.69 -5.02 -3.49
CA GLU A 79 6.25 -4.73 -3.36
C GLU A 79 5.43 -6.00 -3.33
N ILE A 80 4.30 -5.92 -2.68
CA ILE A 80 3.30 -6.98 -2.68
C ILE A 80 2.07 -6.44 -3.41
N ILE A 81 1.56 -7.20 -4.37
CA ILE A 81 0.29 -6.94 -5.03
C ILE A 81 -0.82 -7.59 -4.20
N TRP A 82 -1.61 -6.78 -3.53
CA TRP A 82 -2.79 -7.27 -2.85
C TRP A 82 -3.97 -7.31 -3.82
N GLN A 83 -4.27 -8.50 -4.33
CA GLN A 83 -5.44 -8.76 -5.15
C GLN A 83 -6.67 -8.99 -4.27
N LYS A 84 -7.71 -8.18 -4.47
CA LYS A 84 -8.93 -8.16 -3.64
C LYS A 84 -9.91 -9.30 -3.90
N GLY A 85 -9.46 -10.40 -4.51
CA GLY A 85 -10.27 -11.55 -4.87
C GLY A 85 -10.86 -11.47 -6.28
N GLN A 86 -11.35 -12.60 -6.77
CA GLN A 86 -12.10 -12.65 -8.03
C GLN A 86 -13.47 -12.01 -7.83
N GLY A 87 -13.86 -11.12 -8.72
CA GLY A 87 -15.18 -10.51 -8.68
C GLY A 87 -15.29 -9.31 -7.73
N ALA A 88 -14.19 -8.61 -7.44
CA ALA A 88 -14.35 -7.24 -7.00
C ALA A 88 -15.25 -6.54 -8.01
N ASN A 89 -16.54 -6.45 -7.68
CA ASN A 89 -17.58 -5.75 -8.44
C ASN A 89 -17.28 -4.26 -8.39
N GLY A 90 -16.12 -3.90 -8.93
CA GLY A 90 -15.86 -2.52 -9.26
C GLY A 90 -16.97 -2.06 -10.17
N SER A 91 -17.55 -0.91 -9.91
CA SER A 91 -18.49 -0.27 -10.81
C SER A 91 -17.98 -0.45 -12.22
N CYS A 92 -18.83 -0.96 -13.11
CA CYS A 92 -18.50 -1.05 -14.51
C CYS A 92 -17.89 0.27 -14.95
N ALA A 93 -16.74 0.20 -15.62
CA ALA A 93 -16.15 1.40 -16.18
C ALA A 93 -17.18 1.98 -17.18
N TRP A 94 -17.92 2.95 -16.72
CA TRP A 94 -19.02 3.57 -17.46
C TRP A 94 -18.57 3.92 -18.87
N GLY A 95 -19.28 3.41 -19.87
CA GLY A 95 -19.07 3.69 -21.27
C GLY A 95 -18.00 2.84 -21.97
N SER A 96 -17.44 1.78 -21.37
CA SER A 96 -16.52 0.88 -22.06
C SER A 96 -17.18 -0.40 -22.58
N TRP A 97 -18.34 -0.78 -22.08
CA TRP A 97 -19.07 -1.94 -22.60
C TRP A 97 -19.71 -1.59 -23.96
N MET A 98 -19.54 -2.47 -24.92
CA MET A 98 -19.98 -2.30 -26.31
C MET A 98 -19.44 -1.06 -27.03
N SER A 99 -18.44 -0.39 -26.49
CA SER A 99 -17.78 0.75 -27.13
C SER A 99 -16.27 0.58 -27.07
N ALA A 100 -15.64 0.30 -28.20
CA ALA A 100 -14.18 0.19 -28.30
C ALA A 100 -13.48 1.57 -28.28
N ARG A 101 -14.22 2.67 -28.23
CA ARG A 101 -13.67 4.03 -28.36
C ARG A 101 -12.76 4.44 -27.20
N SER A 102 -13.06 3.99 -26.00
CA SER A 102 -12.30 4.37 -24.80
C SER A 102 -12.46 3.33 -23.68
N PRO A 103 -11.98 2.09 -23.87
CA PRO A 103 -12.03 1.08 -22.83
C PRO A 103 -11.21 1.53 -21.62
N ARG A 104 -11.66 1.18 -20.41
CA ARG A 104 -10.95 1.48 -19.16
C ARG A 104 -10.46 0.19 -18.52
N ILE A 105 -9.22 0.21 -18.05
CA ILE A 105 -8.70 -0.82 -17.16
C ILE A 105 -9.23 -0.53 -15.76
N ARG A 106 -9.75 -1.58 -15.11
CA ARG A 106 -10.25 -1.51 -13.73
C ARG A 106 -9.21 -2.12 -12.81
N ASP A 107 -8.74 -1.34 -11.85
CA ASP A 107 -7.80 -1.84 -10.83
C ASP A 107 -8.56 -2.72 -9.83
N ILE A 108 -8.12 -3.95 -9.70
CA ILE A 108 -8.64 -4.94 -8.75
C ILE A 108 -7.63 -5.27 -7.65
N HIS A 109 -6.58 -4.49 -7.55
CA HIS A 109 -5.47 -4.68 -6.62
C HIS A 109 -5.05 -3.37 -5.97
N GLU A 110 -4.29 -3.49 -4.90
CA GLU A 110 -3.53 -2.42 -4.27
C GLU A 110 -2.08 -2.87 -4.11
N TYR A 111 -1.21 -1.93 -3.78
CA TYR A 111 0.21 -2.16 -3.60
C TYR A 111 0.56 -2.02 -2.12
N LEU A 112 1.34 -2.97 -1.59
CA LEU A 112 2.05 -2.80 -0.34
C LEU A 112 3.52 -2.57 -0.68
N LEU A 113 3.95 -1.32 -0.55
CA LEU A 113 5.33 -0.93 -0.80
C LEU A 113 6.14 -1.19 0.46
N VAL A 114 7.22 -1.95 0.34
CA VAL A 114 8.04 -2.36 1.48
C VAL A 114 9.40 -1.66 1.41
N PHE A 115 9.72 -0.94 2.47
CA PHE A 115 10.98 -0.21 2.61
C PHE A 115 11.75 -0.63 3.86
N SER A 116 13.06 -0.40 3.85
CA SER A 116 13.94 -0.57 4.98
C SER A 116 14.72 0.70 5.29
N LYS A 117 15.06 0.93 6.55
CA LYS A 117 15.94 2.02 6.98
C LYS A 117 17.37 1.54 7.16
N GLY A 118 18.32 2.17 6.45
CA GLY A 118 19.76 2.04 6.68
C GLY A 118 20.41 0.72 6.28
N GLY A 119 19.65 -0.36 6.16
CA GLY A 119 20.16 -1.69 5.78
C GLY A 119 19.03 -2.67 5.53
N TYR A 120 19.35 -3.80 4.88
CA TYR A 120 18.35 -4.83 4.53
C TYR A 120 18.08 -5.83 5.66
N GLY A 121 18.97 -5.93 6.64
CA GLY A 121 18.85 -6.80 7.79
C GLY A 121 18.78 -6.04 9.11
N ARG A 122 18.35 -6.71 10.15
CA ARG A 122 18.48 -6.24 11.53
C ARG A 122 19.79 -6.79 12.11
N GLU A 123 20.44 -6.03 12.98
CA GLU A 123 21.59 -6.49 13.75
C GLU A 123 21.18 -7.57 14.77
N GLU A 124 20.01 -7.40 15.39
CA GLU A 124 19.46 -8.35 16.36
C GLU A 124 18.66 -9.45 15.61
N LYS A 125 19.06 -10.69 15.82
CA LYS A 125 18.27 -11.85 15.41
C LYS A 125 17.09 -11.99 16.37
N GLY A 126 15.85 -11.73 15.88
CA GLY A 126 14.65 -12.04 16.61
C GLY A 126 14.38 -13.55 16.66
N VAL A 127 13.45 -13.95 17.52
CA VAL A 127 12.89 -15.30 17.52
C VAL A 127 11.72 -15.31 16.51
N SER A 128 11.72 -16.32 15.63
CA SER A 128 10.59 -16.54 14.71
C SER A 128 9.48 -17.32 15.43
N ASP A 129 8.27 -16.81 15.39
CA ASP A 129 7.06 -17.40 15.96
C ASP A 129 6.09 -17.93 14.88
N ILE A 130 6.52 -17.93 13.62
CA ILE A 130 5.74 -18.43 12.49
C ILE A 130 6.33 -19.74 11.96
N SER A 131 5.46 -20.62 11.45
CA SER A 131 5.88 -21.86 10.79
C SER A 131 6.56 -21.58 9.44
N ARG A 132 7.27 -22.58 8.92
CA ARG A 132 7.88 -22.51 7.59
C ARG A 132 6.84 -22.28 6.51
N GLU A 133 5.72 -22.96 6.60
CA GLU A 133 4.60 -22.89 5.65
C GLU A 133 3.97 -21.49 5.64
N GLU A 134 3.75 -20.92 6.80
CA GLU A 134 3.28 -19.54 6.94
C GLU A 134 4.27 -18.54 6.35
N PHE A 135 5.58 -18.70 6.64
CA PHE A 135 6.62 -17.86 6.08
C PHE A 135 6.62 -17.94 4.55
N MET A 136 6.65 -19.14 3.98
CA MET A 136 6.68 -19.34 2.53
C MET A 136 5.44 -18.75 1.84
N SER A 137 4.29 -18.81 2.47
CA SER A 137 3.05 -18.21 1.96
C SER A 137 3.04 -16.69 2.09
N ALA A 138 3.45 -16.16 3.24
CA ALA A 138 3.41 -14.73 3.53
C ALA A 138 4.45 -13.91 2.74
N THR A 139 5.54 -14.55 2.28
CA THR A 139 6.60 -13.88 1.51
C THR A 139 6.39 -13.89 0.00
N LEU A 140 5.22 -14.34 -0.49
CA LEU A 140 4.86 -14.21 -1.89
C LEU A 140 4.55 -12.75 -2.24
N SER A 141 4.94 -12.34 -3.45
CA SER A 141 4.70 -10.98 -3.94
C SER A 141 3.26 -10.73 -4.41
N VAL A 142 2.41 -11.74 -4.41
CA VAL A 142 0.97 -11.62 -4.74
C VAL A 142 0.15 -12.25 -3.64
N TRP A 143 -0.72 -11.45 -3.03
CA TRP A 143 -1.65 -11.91 -2.00
C TRP A 143 -3.09 -11.86 -2.52
N ASN A 144 -3.77 -13.01 -2.49
CA ASN A 144 -5.19 -13.13 -2.82
C ASN A 144 -6.00 -13.14 -1.52
N ILE A 145 -6.36 -11.97 -1.02
CA ILE A 145 -7.06 -11.81 0.26
C ILE A 145 -8.31 -10.96 0.03
N ALA A 146 -9.47 -11.48 0.38
CA ALA A 146 -10.69 -10.69 0.31
C ALA A 146 -10.62 -9.49 1.27
N PRO A 147 -11.11 -8.30 0.86
CA PRO A 147 -11.18 -7.16 1.75
C PRO A 147 -12.13 -7.43 2.91
N GLU A 148 -11.81 -6.89 4.08
CA GLU A 148 -12.71 -6.94 5.23
C GLU A 148 -14.00 -6.15 4.98
N SER A 149 -15.08 -6.57 5.62
CA SER A 149 -16.34 -5.86 5.51
C SER A 149 -16.27 -4.52 6.26
N ALA A 150 -16.53 -3.41 5.53
CA ALA A 150 -16.63 -2.07 6.12
C ALA A 150 -17.61 -2.00 7.29
N ARG A 151 -18.72 -2.77 7.23
CA ARG A 151 -19.73 -2.85 8.29
C ARG A 151 -19.19 -3.51 9.57
N ARG A 152 -18.26 -4.48 9.43
CA ARG A 152 -17.69 -5.23 10.56
C ARG A 152 -16.64 -4.42 11.31
N VAL A 153 -15.87 -3.59 10.63
CA VAL A 153 -14.76 -2.82 11.21
C VAL A 153 -15.09 -1.35 11.45
N GLY A 154 -16.24 -0.87 11.01
CA GLY A 154 -16.63 0.54 11.16
C GLY A 154 -15.77 1.53 10.37
N HIS A 155 -14.98 1.05 9.41
CA HIS A 155 -14.12 1.87 8.57
C HIS A 155 -14.52 1.75 7.10
N PRO A 156 -14.67 2.86 6.36
CA PRO A 156 -15.17 2.84 4.98
C PRO A 156 -14.26 2.15 3.96
N ALA A 157 -12.98 2.00 4.28
CA ALA A 157 -11.99 1.32 3.44
C ALA A 157 -11.01 0.53 4.32
N PRO A 158 -11.43 -0.62 4.90
CA PRO A 158 -10.55 -1.40 5.75
C PRO A 158 -9.39 -1.98 4.93
N PRO A 159 -8.15 -1.89 5.46
CA PRO A 159 -7.00 -2.55 4.85
C PRO A 159 -7.16 -4.08 4.87
N PRO A 160 -6.33 -4.83 4.14
CA PRO A 160 -6.30 -6.29 4.25
C PRO A 160 -6.07 -6.66 5.71
N CYS A 161 -6.66 -7.77 6.14
CA CYS A 161 -6.65 -8.20 7.53
C CYS A 161 -5.29 -7.95 8.20
N MET A 162 -5.26 -7.07 9.19
CA MET A 162 -4.03 -6.63 9.88
C MET A 162 -3.25 -7.81 10.50
N SER A 163 -3.88 -8.98 10.64
CA SER A 163 -3.21 -10.18 11.18
C SER A 163 -2.01 -10.64 10.34
N LEU A 164 -1.96 -10.32 9.05
CA LEU A 164 -0.80 -10.60 8.19
C LEU A 164 0.24 -9.47 8.24
N ALA A 165 -0.18 -8.22 8.36
CA ALA A 165 0.74 -7.08 8.43
C ALA A 165 1.54 -7.03 9.74
N THR A 166 1.02 -7.63 10.82
CA THR A 166 1.69 -7.66 12.14
C THR A 166 2.71 -8.79 12.29
N ARG A 167 2.84 -9.67 11.31
CA ARG A 167 3.76 -10.82 11.33
C ARG A 167 5.09 -10.60 10.62
N TRP A 168 5.45 -9.35 10.30
CA TRP A 168 6.72 -8.99 9.63
C TRP A 168 7.77 -8.42 10.56
#